data_ca87ebd423abb45d06cdb9b1177bd7e4
#
_entry.id   ca87ebd423abb45d06cdb9b1177bd7e4
#
_cell.length_a   1.000
_cell.length_b   1.000
_cell.length_c   1.000
_cell.angle_alpha   90.00
_cell.angle_beta   90.00
_cell.angle_gamma   90.00
#
_symmetry.space_group_name_H-M   'P 1'
#
loop_
_entity.id
_entity.type
_entity.pdbx_description
1 polymer ?
#
loop_
_entity_poly.entity_id
_entity_poly.type
_entity_poly.pdbx_seq_one_letter_code
_entity_poly.pdbx_strand_id
1 'polypeptide(L)'
;MNYSHEIIMPNDDIPFKMFVFEGRHGNYSREKHWHRSIEIFALFEGEIEFYVNEIKYSLNPGEFMLVNSNEIHSIHSPKENFTVVLQIPLATFERYYTDEKFIYFTHSRRIHDEEFMQVIRDMYDAYEKKEIGYDLKVQSYFYELVYLLVSKYREVSVDSEMIRSNKKLNK
;
A
#
# COMPACT_ATOMS: atom_id res chain seq x y z
N MET A 1 -17.63 13.59 -10.23
CA MET A 1 -16.44 13.41 -9.37
C MET A 1 -15.27 13.12 -10.27
N ASN A 2 -14.23 13.93 -10.22
CA ASN A 2 -13.01 13.68 -11.00
C ASN A 2 -12.06 12.81 -10.19
N TYR A 3 -11.83 11.59 -10.63
CA TYR A 3 -10.76 10.71 -10.19
C TYR A 3 -10.12 10.04 -11.40
N SER A 4 -8.83 9.75 -11.32
CA SER A 4 -8.04 9.20 -12.41
C SER A 4 -7.62 7.76 -12.13
N HIS A 5 -7.46 6.97 -13.20
CA HIS A 5 -6.77 5.68 -13.13
C HIS A 5 -5.25 5.89 -13.23
N GLU A 6 -4.51 5.37 -12.26
CA GLU A 6 -3.06 5.38 -12.26
C GLU A 6 -2.51 4.02 -12.73
N ILE A 7 -1.63 4.05 -13.72
CA ILE A 7 -0.90 2.86 -14.15
C ILE A 7 0.37 2.75 -13.32
N ILE A 8 0.50 1.65 -12.56
CA ILE A 8 1.63 1.39 -11.70
C ILE A 8 2.61 0.45 -12.39
N MET A 9 3.87 0.88 -12.45
CA MET A 9 4.98 0.06 -12.97
C MET A 9 5.96 -0.26 -11.84
N PRO A 10 6.41 -1.51 -11.69
CA PRO A 10 7.46 -1.86 -10.72
C PRO A 10 8.75 -1.08 -10.94
N ASN A 11 9.61 -1.01 -9.93
CA ASN A 11 10.98 -0.55 -10.11
C ASN A 11 11.73 -1.53 -11.02
N ASP A 12 12.77 -1.07 -11.72
CA ASP A 12 13.48 -1.89 -12.73
C ASP A 12 14.15 -3.14 -12.15
N ASP A 13 14.51 -3.11 -10.87
CA ASP A 13 15.31 -4.12 -10.19
C ASP A 13 14.53 -4.99 -9.17
N ILE A 14 13.24 -4.72 -8.96
CA ILE A 14 12.38 -5.46 -8.02
C ILE A 14 10.97 -5.67 -8.60
N PRO A 15 10.22 -6.73 -8.18
CA PRO A 15 8.92 -7.08 -8.77
C PRO A 15 7.74 -6.25 -8.25
N PHE A 16 7.98 -5.12 -7.59
CA PHE A 16 6.98 -4.19 -7.07
C PHE A 16 7.53 -2.75 -7.14
N LYS A 17 6.68 -1.76 -6.91
CA LYS A 17 7.12 -0.38 -6.80
C LYS A 17 7.32 0.00 -5.34
N MET A 18 8.45 0.61 -5.04
CA MET A 18 8.76 1.18 -3.73
C MET A 18 9.32 2.59 -3.89
N PHE A 19 8.81 3.53 -3.14
CA PHE A 19 9.31 4.90 -3.10
C PHE A 19 9.06 5.53 -1.74
N VAL A 20 9.71 6.65 -1.50
CA VAL A 20 9.55 7.44 -0.29
C VAL A 20 8.77 8.70 -0.60
N PHE A 21 7.90 9.02 0.33
CA PHE A 21 7.12 10.24 0.36
C PHE A 21 7.58 11.07 1.57
N GLU A 22 8.07 12.26 1.35
CA GLU A 22 8.70 13.06 2.40
C GLU A 22 7.95 14.37 2.73
N GLY A 23 7.23 14.93 1.79
CA GLY A 23 6.48 16.17 1.98
C GLY A 23 7.35 17.38 2.40
N ARG A 24 8.62 17.43 1.97
CA ARG A 24 9.66 18.38 2.46
C ARG A 24 9.34 19.85 2.27
N HIS A 25 8.38 20.21 1.44
CA HIS A 25 8.04 21.60 1.16
C HIS A 25 6.64 22.00 1.63
N GLY A 26 6.04 21.20 2.51
CA GLY A 26 4.66 21.39 2.98
C GLY A 26 3.62 21.17 1.88
N ASN A 27 2.41 20.80 2.25
CA ASN A 27 1.26 20.69 1.36
C ASN A 27 1.44 19.82 0.09
N TYR A 28 1.94 18.59 0.25
CA TYR A 28 1.79 17.63 -0.81
C TYR A 28 0.36 17.07 -0.80
N SER A 29 -0.29 17.12 -1.95
CA SER A 29 -1.59 16.50 -2.16
C SER A 29 -1.54 15.58 -3.36
N ARG A 30 -1.98 14.36 -3.18
CA ARG A 30 -2.32 13.46 -4.27
C ARG A 30 -3.83 13.44 -4.41
N GLU A 31 -4.32 13.87 -5.56
CA GLU A 31 -5.74 13.91 -5.86
C GLU A 31 -6.39 12.52 -5.89
N LYS A 32 -7.71 12.45 -5.83
CA LYS A 32 -8.46 11.18 -5.89
C LYS A 32 -8.08 10.36 -7.12
N HIS A 33 -7.59 9.16 -6.90
CA HIS A 33 -7.19 8.20 -7.93
C HIS A 33 -7.45 6.76 -7.49
N TRP A 34 -7.27 5.83 -8.41
CA TRP A 34 -7.35 4.40 -8.16
C TRP A 34 -6.37 3.64 -9.05
N HIS A 35 -6.00 2.44 -8.66
CA HIS A 35 -5.11 1.55 -9.40
C HIS A 35 -5.42 0.09 -9.08
N ARG A 36 -4.82 -0.84 -9.83
CA ARG A 36 -5.01 -2.29 -9.64
C ARG A 36 -4.01 -2.93 -8.69
N SER A 37 -3.12 -2.18 -8.12
CA SER A 37 -2.16 -2.66 -7.13
C SER A 37 -2.77 -2.62 -5.73
N ILE A 38 -2.22 -3.45 -4.83
CA ILE A 38 -2.37 -3.25 -3.39
C ILE A 38 -1.33 -2.21 -2.99
N GLU A 39 -1.73 -1.21 -2.25
CA GLU A 39 -0.84 -0.12 -1.83
C GLU A 39 -0.72 -0.07 -0.31
N ILE A 40 0.50 0.16 0.16
CA ILE A 40 0.82 0.26 1.58
C ILE A 40 1.52 1.60 1.80
N PHE A 41 1.02 2.36 2.76
CA PHE A 41 1.66 3.57 3.26
C PHE A 41 2.12 3.32 4.69
N ALA A 42 3.43 3.20 4.88
CA ALA A 42 4.03 2.96 6.19
C ALA A 42 4.69 4.26 6.68
N LEU A 43 4.10 4.87 7.70
CA LEU A 43 4.57 6.15 8.24
C LEU A 43 5.58 5.92 9.37
N PHE A 44 6.79 6.44 9.19
CA PHE A 44 7.86 6.37 10.17
C PHE A 44 8.05 7.67 10.95
N GLU A 45 7.88 8.79 10.30
CA GLU A 45 8.03 10.12 10.92
C GLU A 45 6.98 11.09 10.39
N GLY A 46 6.53 12.01 11.23
CA GLY A 46 5.59 13.06 10.86
C GLY A 46 4.13 12.63 10.89
N GLU A 47 3.34 13.17 9.98
CA GLU A 47 1.89 12.99 9.94
C GLU A 47 1.39 12.99 8.50
N ILE A 48 0.46 12.10 8.20
CA ILE A 48 -0.22 12.03 6.90
C ILE A 48 -1.74 11.92 7.11
N GLU A 49 -2.49 12.63 6.30
CA GLU A 49 -3.93 12.50 6.18
C GLU A 49 -4.30 11.71 4.92
N PHE A 50 -5.17 10.73 5.10
CA PHE A 50 -5.73 9.92 4.03
C PHE A 50 -7.23 10.09 3.91
N TYR A 51 -7.71 9.98 2.68
CA TYR A 51 -9.12 9.81 2.39
C TYR A 51 -9.29 8.53 1.57
N VAL A 52 -10.01 7.56 2.12
CA VAL A 52 -10.38 6.32 1.43
C VAL A 52 -11.90 6.24 1.42
N ASN A 53 -12.48 6.13 0.23
CA ASN A 53 -13.95 6.14 0.07
C ASN A 53 -14.63 7.29 0.81
N GLU A 54 -14.04 8.49 0.74
CA GLU A 54 -14.53 9.74 1.36
C GLU A 54 -14.41 9.82 2.90
N ILE A 55 -13.85 8.79 3.54
CA ILE A 55 -13.58 8.80 4.98
C ILE A 55 -12.15 9.25 5.23
N LYS A 56 -12.00 10.20 6.15
CA LYS A 56 -10.69 10.73 6.56
C LYS A 56 -10.03 9.85 7.61
N TYR A 57 -8.75 9.55 7.40
CA TYR A 57 -7.88 8.86 8.34
C TYR A 57 -6.60 9.67 8.54
N SER A 58 -6.13 9.76 9.78
CA SER A 58 -4.82 10.35 10.09
C SER A 58 -3.88 9.27 10.58
N LEU A 59 -2.72 9.13 9.95
CA LEU A 59 -1.67 8.22 10.36
C LEU A 59 -0.70 8.90 11.33
N ASN A 60 -0.29 8.15 12.35
CA ASN A 60 0.80 8.50 13.27
C ASN A 60 2.04 7.64 13.00
N PRO A 61 3.25 8.06 13.45
CA PRO A 61 4.44 7.23 13.31
C PRO A 61 4.26 5.82 13.90
N GLY A 62 4.71 4.80 13.16
CA GLY A 62 4.53 3.39 13.51
C GLY A 62 3.23 2.76 12.99
N GLU A 63 2.38 3.55 12.33
CA GLU A 63 1.13 3.08 11.73
C GLU A 63 1.28 2.94 10.21
N PHE A 64 0.46 2.09 9.61
CA PHE A 64 0.33 1.96 8.17
C PHE A 64 -1.14 1.89 7.73
N MET A 65 -1.36 2.21 6.46
CA MET A 65 -2.64 2.11 5.78
C MET A 65 -2.53 1.14 4.61
N LEU A 66 -3.48 0.22 4.50
CA LEU A 66 -3.65 -0.63 3.33
C LEU A 66 -4.75 -0.07 2.44
N VAL A 67 -4.45 0.05 1.15
CA VAL A 67 -5.41 0.43 0.12
C VAL A 67 -5.55 -0.73 -0.85
N ASN A 68 -6.75 -1.25 -0.98
CA ASN A 68 -7.03 -2.38 -1.86
C ASN A 68 -7.08 -1.95 -3.32
N SER A 69 -6.93 -2.92 -4.21
CA SER A 69 -7.13 -2.72 -5.64
C SER A 69 -8.49 -2.07 -5.93
N ASN A 70 -8.48 -1.07 -6.79
CA ASN A 70 -9.65 -0.31 -7.24
C ASN A 70 -10.32 0.58 -6.17
N GLU A 71 -9.72 0.76 -5.00
CA GLU A 71 -10.23 1.74 -4.04
C GLU A 71 -9.83 3.16 -4.41
N ILE A 72 -10.80 4.06 -4.37
CA ILE A 72 -10.54 5.48 -4.61
C ILE A 72 -9.97 6.10 -3.35
N HIS A 73 -8.79 6.69 -3.47
CA HIS A 73 -8.10 7.30 -2.35
C HIS A 73 -7.40 8.59 -2.75
N SER A 74 -7.09 9.39 -1.76
CA SER A 74 -6.31 10.61 -1.88
C SER A 74 -5.48 10.83 -0.63
N ILE A 75 -4.39 11.60 -0.78
CA ILE A 75 -3.42 11.87 0.28
C ILE A 75 -3.27 13.37 0.42
N HIS A 76 -3.20 13.82 1.66
CA HIS A 76 -2.81 15.18 2.00
C HIS A 76 -1.74 15.14 3.09
N SER A 77 -0.59 15.74 2.81
CA SER A 77 0.48 15.89 3.79
C SER A 77 0.69 17.36 4.10
N PRO A 78 0.20 17.84 5.25
CA PRO A 78 0.36 19.24 5.64
C PRO A 78 1.75 19.56 6.17
N LYS A 79 2.55 18.55 6.50
CA LYS A 79 3.88 18.67 7.12
C LYS A 79 4.87 17.70 6.54
N GLU A 80 6.15 17.88 6.87
CA GLU A 80 7.18 16.89 6.61
C GLU A 80 6.82 15.54 7.21
N ASN A 81 7.12 14.49 6.47
CA ASN A 81 6.93 13.12 6.90
C ASN A 81 7.99 12.21 6.26
N PHE A 82 8.16 11.02 6.81
CA PHE A 82 8.89 9.94 6.19
C PHE A 82 7.97 8.74 6.06
N THR A 83 7.50 8.51 4.85
CA THR A 83 6.57 7.43 4.52
C THR A 83 7.15 6.56 3.42
N VAL A 84 7.28 5.27 3.69
CA VAL A 84 7.60 4.28 2.65
C VAL A 84 6.30 3.83 2.01
N VAL A 85 6.23 3.93 0.69
CA VAL A 85 5.08 3.51 -0.10
C VAL A 85 5.44 2.29 -0.92
N LEU A 86 4.62 1.26 -0.82
CA LEU A 86 4.72 0.03 -1.60
C LEU A 86 3.48 -0.13 -2.46
N GLN A 87 3.69 -0.42 -3.74
CA GLN A 87 2.61 -0.74 -4.68
C GLN A 87 2.89 -2.14 -5.25
N ILE A 88 2.08 -3.10 -4.81
CA ILE A 88 2.27 -4.52 -5.08
C ILE A 88 1.29 -4.96 -6.17
N PRO A 89 1.76 -5.50 -7.30
CA PRO A 89 0.89 -5.99 -8.35
C PRO A 89 -0.12 -7.01 -7.82
N LEU A 90 -1.37 -6.89 -8.21
CA LEU A 90 -2.44 -7.78 -7.75
C LEU A 90 -2.14 -9.25 -8.05
N ALA A 91 -1.48 -9.53 -9.18
CA ALA A 91 -1.06 -10.88 -9.58
C ALA A 91 -0.13 -11.57 -8.57
N THR A 92 0.58 -10.82 -7.72
CA THR A 92 1.39 -11.38 -6.62
C THR A 92 0.57 -12.27 -5.69
N PHE A 93 -0.72 -11.99 -5.55
CA PHE A 93 -1.63 -12.67 -4.65
C PHE A 93 -2.53 -13.70 -5.33
N GLU A 94 -2.29 -14.03 -6.60
CA GLU A 94 -3.18 -14.86 -7.42
C GLU A 94 -3.54 -16.21 -6.76
N ARG A 95 -2.60 -16.85 -6.08
CA ARG A 95 -2.82 -18.12 -5.37
C ARG A 95 -3.76 -18.03 -4.17
N TYR A 96 -4.02 -16.81 -3.71
CA TYR A 96 -4.82 -16.53 -2.51
C TYR A 96 -6.14 -15.84 -2.82
N TYR A 97 -6.50 -15.77 -4.10
CA TYR A 97 -7.79 -15.21 -4.51
C TYR A 97 -8.94 -16.04 -3.93
N THR A 98 -10.03 -15.34 -3.65
CA THR A 98 -11.33 -15.99 -3.35
C THR A 98 -11.94 -16.57 -4.63
N ASP A 99 -13.05 -17.28 -4.51
CA ASP A 99 -13.78 -17.90 -5.64
C ASP A 99 -14.17 -16.89 -6.73
N GLU A 100 -14.31 -15.59 -6.37
CA GLU A 100 -14.59 -14.49 -7.29
C GLU A 100 -13.35 -13.95 -8.03
N LYS A 101 -12.21 -14.61 -7.95
CA LYS A 101 -10.91 -14.17 -8.49
C LYS A 101 -10.47 -12.80 -7.94
N PHE A 102 -10.57 -12.64 -6.66
CA PHE A 102 -10.42 -11.38 -5.96
C PHE A 102 -9.74 -11.60 -4.62
N ILE A 103 -8.91 -10.66 -4.19
CA ILE A 103 -8.36 -10.62 -2.85
C ILE A 103 -8.67 -9.28 -2.20
N TYR A 104 -8.97 -9.32 -0.92
CA TYR A 104 -9.28 -8.16 -0.12
C TYR A 104 -8.57 -8.22 1.23
N PHE A 105 -7.99 -7.10 1.64
CA PHE A 105 -7.32 -6.98 2.92
C PHE A 105 -8.10 -6.06 3.84
N THR A 106 -8.02 -6.29 5.14
CA THR A 106 -8.52 -5.36 6.17
C THR A 106 -7.93 -3.98 5.92
N HIS A 107 -8.78 -2.99 5.71
CA HIS A 107 -8.35 -1.66 5.27
C HIS A 107 -9.25 -0.56 5.84
N SER A 108 -9.08 0.66 5.30
CA SER A 108 -9.86 1.84 5.66
C SER A 108 -9.71 2.23 7.13
N ARG A 109 -8.60 1.84 7.74
CA ARG A 109 -8.19 2.25 9.07
C ARG A 109 -6.68 2.16 9.23
N ARG A 110 -6.14 3.01 10.09
CA ARG A 110 -4.75 2.95 10.51
C ARG A 110 -4.50 1.67 11.32
N ILE A 111 -3.36 1.04 11.10
CA ILE A 111 -2.95 -0.19 11.76
C ILE A 111 -1.58 0.03 12.39
N HIS A 112 -1.44 -0.37 13.66
CA HIS A 112 -0.17 -0.41 14.37
C HIS A 112 0.28 -1.86 14.49
N ASP A 113 1.39 -2.22 13.84
CA ASP A 113 2.01 -3.55 13.87
C ASP A 113 3.51 -3.39 13.72
N GLU A 114 4.24 -3.55 14.81
CA GLU A 114 5.69 -3.34 14.85
C GLU A 114 6.46 -4.32 13.94
N GLU A 115 6.05 -5.59 13.90
CA GLU A 115 6.67 -6.60 13.03
C GLU A 115 6.55 -6.22 11.55
N PHE A 116 5.35 -5.83 11.14
CA PHE A 116 5.06 -5.40 9.77
C PHE A 116 5.87 -4.15 9.39
N MET A 117 5.88 -3.16 10.27
CA MET A 117 6.64 -1.92 10.07
C MET A 117 8.15 -2.16 9.99
N GLN A 118 8.68 -3.08 10.83
CA GLN A 118 10.10 -3.42 10.82
C GLN A 118 10.52 -4.10 9.50
N VAL A 119 9.71 -5.00 8.98
CA VAL A 119 9.97 -5.64 7.67
C VAL A 119 10.06 -4.58 6.56
N ILE A 120 9.16 -3.61 6.54
CA ILE A 120 9.20 -2.51 5.56
C ILE A 120 10.44 -1.63 5.75
N ARG A 121 10.83 -1.35 6.99
CA ARG A 121 12.04 -0.57 7.30
C ARG A 121 13.29 -1.27 6.79
N ASP A 122 13.43 -2.54 7.10
CA ASP A 122 14.59 -3.36 6.71
C ASP A 122 14.68 -3.52 5.19
N MET A 123 13.53 -3.68 4.54
CA MET A 123 13.41 -3.73 3.07
C MET A 123 13.90 -2.42 2.44
N TYR A 124 13.43 -1.30 2.95
CA TYR A 124 13.82 0.02 2.46
C TYR A 124 15.31 0.29 2.67
N ASP A 125 15.84 -0.01 3.86
CA ASP A 125 17.25 0.18 4.19
C ASP A 125 18.17 -0.67 3.29
N ALA A 126 17.80 -1.92 3.00
CA ALA A 126 18.53 -2.78 2.08
C ALA A 126 18.51 -2.22 0.64
N TYR A 127 17.36 -1.72 0.20
CA TYR A 127 17.21 -1.11 -1.12
C TYR A 127 18.06 0.16 -1.28
N GLU A 128 18.07 1.03 -0.28
CA GLU A 128 18.84 2.27 -0.30
C GLU A 128 20.37 2.03 -0.29
N LYS A 129 20.83 1.07 0.51
CA LYS A 129 22.27 0.74 0.61
C LYS A 129 22.83 0.14 -0.67
N LYS A 130 22.04 -0.63 -1.39
CA LYS A 130 22.42 -1.30 -2.64
C LYS A 130 23.74 -2.08 -2.55
N GLU A 131 23.97 -2.73 -1.40
CA GLU A 131 25.09 -3.66 -1.25
C GLU A 131 24.92 -4.87 -2.18
N ILE A 132 25.99 -5.60 -2.43
CA ILE A 132 25.94 -6.79 -3.30
C ILE A 132 24.87 -7.77 -2.81
N GLY A 133 23.95 -8.17 -3.70
CA GLY A 133 22.82 -9.04 -3.36
C GLY A 133 21.64 -8.32 -2.70
N TYR A 134 21.60 -6.99 -2.68
CA TYR A 134 20.48 -6.22 -2.11
C TYR A 134 19.13 -6.61 -2.71
N ASP A 135 19.09 -6.89 -4.00
CA ASP A 135 17.87 -7.31 -4.72
C ASP A 135 17.30 -8.62 -4.16
N LEU A 136 18.17 -9.58 -3.82
CA LEU A 136 17.77 -10.82 -3.16
C LEU A 136 17.28 -10.57 -1.73
N LYS A 137 17.97 -9.69 -1.01
CA LYS A 137 17.60 -9.32 0.36
C LYS A 137 16.25 -8.61 0.41
N VAL A 138 16.04 -7.64 -0.47
CA VAL A 138 14.76 -6.93 -0.62
C VAL A 138 13.64 -7.90 -0.96
N GLN A 139 13.86 -8.84 -1.88
CA GLN A 139 12.85 -9.85 -2.22
C GLN A 139 12.56 -10.80 -1.05
N SER A 140 13.54 -11.14 -0.21
CA SER A 140 13.29 -11.95 0.98
C SER A 140 12.36 -11.24 1.96
N TYR A 141 12.56 -9.96 2.22
CA TYR A 141 11.65 -9.13 3.03
C TYR A 141 10.28 -8.97 2.36
N PHE A 142 10.27 -8.86 1.05
CA PHE A 142 9.02 -8.76 0.30
C PHE A 142 8.15 -10.03 0.47
N TYR A 143 8.74 -11.22 0.38
CA TYR A 143 8.00 -12.45 0.64
C TYR A 143 7.50 -12.56 2.08
N GLU A 144 8.27 -12.11 3.04
CA GLU A 144 7.84 -12.03 4.44
C GLU A 144 6.65 -11.07 4.59
N LEU A 145 6.71 -9.90 3.95
CA LEU A 145 5.63 -8.93 3.94
C LEU A 145 4.35 -9.50 3.31
N VAL A 146 4.46 -10.16 2.17
CA VAL A 146 3.33 -10.84 1.50
C VAL A 146 2.72 -11.92 2.40
N TYR A 147 3.56 -12.68 3.09
CA TYR A 147 3.11 -13.67 4.07
C TYR A 147 2.29 -13.01 5.21
N LEU A 148 2.79 -11.94 5.78
CA LEU A 148 2.08 -11.19 6.83
C LEU A 148 0.74 -10.63 6.33
N LEU A 149 0.71 -10.08 5.13
CA LEU A 149 -0.53 -9.61 4.50
C LEU A 149 -1.56 -10.72 4.38
N VAL A 150 -1.18 -11.85 3.79
CA VAL A 150 -2.09 -12.97 3.56
C VAL A 150 -2.52 -13.64 4.86
N SER A 151 -1.62 -13.78 5.83
CA SER A 151 -1.91 -14.48 7.10
C SER A 151 -2.66 -13.64 8.12
N LYS A 152 -2.38 -12.32 8.18
CA LYS A 152 -2.96 -11.43 9.22
C LYS A 152 -4.09 -10.55 8.72
N TYR A 153 -4.04 -10.11 7.45
CA TYR A 153 -4.90 -9.01 6.98
C TYR A 153 -5.85 -9.41 5.86
N ARG A 154 -5.77 -10.62 5.35
CA ARG A 154 -6.70 -11.11 4.32
C ARG A 154 -8.10 -11.29 4.90
N GLU A 155 -9.10 -10.68 4.26
CA GLU A 155 -10.50 -10.90 4.57
C GLU A 155 -11.04 -12.13 3.83
N VAL A 156 -11.68 -13.03 4.56
CA VAL A 156 -12.23 -14.28 4.01
C VAL A 156 -13.69 -14.11 3.60
N SER A 157 -14.46 -13.28 4.33
CA SER A 157 -15.86 -12.95 4.05
C SER A 157 -15.94 -11.52 3.51
N VAL A 158 -16.07 -11.40 2.20
CA VAL A 158 -16.18 -10.09 1.53
C VAL A 158 -17.65 -9.76 1.32
N ASP A 159 -18.08 -8.58 1.75
CA ASP A 159 -19.43 -8.10 1.54
C ASP A 159 -19.74 -7.96 0.04
N SER A 160 -20.95 -8.34 -0.36
CA SER A 160 -21.41 -8.26 -1.74
C SER A 160 -21.37 -6.85 -2.34
N GLU A 161 -21.41 -5.81 -1.53
CA GLU A 161 -21.25 -4.42 -1.99
C GLU A 161 -19.81 -4.10 -2.41
N MET A 162 -18.81 -4.61 -1.68
CA MET A 162 -17.39 -4.48 -2.03
C MET A 162 -17.08 -5.13 -3.39
N ILE A 163 -17.63 -6.33 -3.61
CA ILE A 163 -17.49 -7.05 -4.88
C ILE A 163 -18.12 -6.26 -6.05
N ARG A 164 -19.28 -5.65 -5.83
CA ARG A 164 -19.96 -4.83 -6.84
C ARG A 164 -19.21 -3.55 -7.17
N SER A 165 -18.62 -2.90 -6.18
CA SER A 165 -17.80 -1.71 -6.36
C SER A 165 -16.58 -2.01 -7.23
N ASN A 166 -15.85 -3.08 -6.94
CA ASN A 166 -14.70 -3.52 -7.73
C ASN A 166 -15.07 -3.93 -9.16
N LYS A 167 -16.23 -4.60 -9.36
CA LYS A 167 -16.71 -4.98 -10.71
C LYS A 167 -17.09 -3.78 -11.57
N LYS A 168 -17.55 -2.67 -10.98
CA LYS A 168 -17.88 -1.43 -11.73
C LYS A 168 -16.65 -0.73 -12.28
N LEU A 169 -15.51 -0.82 -11.60
CA LEU A 169 -14.25 -0.20 -12.01
C LEU A 169 -13.48 -1.04 -13.04
N ASN A 170 -13.82 -2.32 -13.17
CA ASN A 170 -13.21 -3.25 -14.13
C ASN A 170 -13.88 -3.26 -15.52
N LYS A 171 -14.91 -2.44 -15.73
CA LYS A 171 -15.54 -2.20 -17.02
C LYS A 171 -15.08 -0.88 -17.64
#